data_2b060d1a43472e325d24c20a613aeb65
#
_entry.id   2b060d1a43472e325d24c20a613aeb65
#
_cell.length_a   1.000
_cell.length_b   1.000
_cell.length_c   1.000
_cell.angle_alpha   90.00
_cell.angle_beta   90.00
_cell.angle_gamma   90.00
#
_symmetry.space_group_name_H-M   'P 1'
#
loop_
_entity.id
_entity.type
_entity.pdbx_description
1 polymer ?
#
loop_
_entity_poly.entity_id
_entity_poly.type
_entity_poly.pdbx_seq_one_letter_code
_entity_poly.pdbx_strand_id
1 'polypeptide(L)'
;MKHIVLVVGLFFGSSATADYRARISKITPQIKERMIKGNSWRQGCPVSLNDLRYLRMTYRDFSGKDRQGEMVVNRTVATEVTRIFRELYEADYPIRKMKLVSDYKGSDWQSIEADNTSAFNCRKATGSKNWSRHSYGKAIDLNSIENPYISHSGRIAHKESLQYRKRVHKKSTPADRAVLLRNDRAVKIFKKYGWKWGGDWSGVKDYQHFSK
;
A
#
# COMPACT_ATOMS: atom_id res chain seq x y z
N MET A 1 5.46 45.09 -51.82
CA MET A 1 4.68 44.14 -50.97
C MET A 1 5.66 43.19 -50.31
N LYS A 2 5.82 43.32 -48.96
CA LYS A 2 6.76 42.44 -48.19
C LYS A 2 5.94 41.33 -47.57
N HIS A 3 6.20 40.07 -47.92
CA HIS A 3 5.56 38.90 -47.31
C HIS A 3 6.26 38.57 -45.99
N ILE A 4 5.54 38.67 -44.89
CA ILE A 4 5.98 38.19 -43.56
C ILE A 4 5.60 36.71 -43.47
N VAL A 5 6.59 35.84 -43.40
CA VAL A 5 6.39 34.42 -43.11
C VAL A 5 6.37 34.24 -41.59
N LEU A 6 5.23 33.87 -41.07
CA LEU A 6 5.06 33.56 -39.63
C LEU A 6 5.48 32.08 -39.41
N VAL A 7 6.64 31.88 -38.81
CA VAL A 7 7.06 30.54 -38.38
C VAL A 7 6.44 30.23 -37.04
N VAL A 8 5.42 29.36 -37.01
CA VAL A 8 4.82 28.84 -35.78
C VAL A 8 5.69 27.69 -35.30
N GLY A 9 6.52 27.93 -34.31
CA GLY A 9 7.29 26.90 -33.63
C GLY A 9 6.38 26.02 -32.78
N LEU A 10 6.17 24.76 -33.16
CA LEU A 10 5.54 23.73 -32.31
C LEU A 10 6.53 23.32 -31.21
N PHE A 11 6.31 23.81 -30.01
CA PHE A 11 6.97 23.29 -28.81
C PHE A 11 6.38 21.90 -28.48
N PHE A 12 7.04 20.84 -28.88
CA PHE A 12 6.81 19.52 -28.33
C PHE A 12 7.37 19.51 -26.91
N GLY A 13 6.51 19.78 -25.92
CA GLY A 13 6.82 19.53 -24.52
C GLY A 13 7.05 18.04 -24.33
N SER A 14 8.32 17.63 -24.20
CA SER A 14 8.67 16.29 -23.74
C SER A 14 8.12 16.12 -22.31
N SER A 15 6.95 15.49 -22.17
CA SER A 15 6.50 15.02 -20.87
C SER A 15 7.48 13.94 -20.42
N ALA A 16 8.36 14.30 -19.49
CA ALA A 16 9.19 13.32 -18.82
C ALA A 16 8.24 12.27 -18.20
N THR A 17 8.21 11.09 -18.80
CA THR A 17 7.49 9.96 -18.21
C THR A 17 8.10 9.72 -16.84
N ALA A 18 7.31 9.97 -15.82
CA ALA A 18 7.73 9.74 -14.45
C ALA A 18 8.16 8.26 -14.31
N ASP A 19 9.35 8.04 -13.75
CA ASP A 19 10.00 6.73 -13.75
C ASP A 19 9.81 6.04 -12.38
N TYR A 20 9.28 4.81 -12.43
CA TYR A 20 9.19 3.99 -11.22
C TYR A 20 10.58 3.60 -10.74
N ARG A 21 10.88 3.94 -9.49
CA ARG A 21 12.13 3.59 -8.81
C ARG A 21 11.85 2.77 -7.57
N ALA A 22 12.57 1.66 -7.39
CA ALA A 22 12.51 0.84 -6.21
C ALA A 22 13.92 0.50 -5.72
N ARG A 23 14.08 0.52 -4.39
CA ARG A 23 15.31 0.10 -3.72
C ARG A 23 14.97 -0.86 -2.59
N ILE A 24 15.65 -2.00 -2.55
CA ILE A 24 15.59 -2.99 -1.48
C ILE A 24 16.89 -2.92 -0.68
N SER A 25 16.80 -2.85 0.63
CA SER A 25 17.96 -2.90 1.52
C SER A 25 17.72 -3.78 2.75
N LYS A 26 18.78 -4.21 3.41
CA LYS A 26 18.71 -4.76 4.77
C LYS A 26 18.19 -3.66 5.72
N ILE A 27 17.69 -4.08 6.88
CA ILE A 27 17.32 -3.14 7.95
C ILE A 27 18.60 -2.49 8.48
N THR A 28 18.76 -1.19 8.27
CA THR A 28 19.90 -0.41 8.79
C THR A 28 19.71 -0.11 10.27
N PRO A 29 20.77 0.29 11.00
CA PRO A 29 20.65 0.72 12.40
C PRO A 29 19.58 1.79 12.61
N GLN A 30 19.49 2.77 11.72
CA GLN A 30 18.50 3.86 11.79
C GLN A 30 17.05 3.33 11.60
N ILE A 31 16.85 2.44 10.64
CA ILE A 31 15.52 1.82 10.44
C ILE A 31 15.17 0.92 11.62
N LYS A 32 16.11 0.14 12.15
CA LYS A 32 15.92 -0.67 13.36
C LYS A 32 15.47 0.21 14.54
N GLU A 33 16.18 1.30 14.79
CA GLU A 33 15.84 2.24 15.87
C GLU A 33 14.42 2.82 15.69
N ARG A 34 14.07 3.27 14.47
CA ARG A 34 12.74 3.77 14.12
C ARG A 34 11.66 2.73 14.38
N MET A 35 11.90 1.45 14.00
CA MET A 35 10.96 0.35 14.21
C MET A 35 10.79 0.03 15.70
N ILE A 36 11.85 0.07 16.51
CA ILE A 36 11.80 -0.17 17.96
C ILE A 36 11.10 0.99 18.66
N LYS A 37 11.54 2.24 18.45
CA LYS A 37 10.92 3.44 19.04
C LYS A 37 9.44 3.57 18.66
N GLY A 38 9.12 3.24 17.41
CA GLY A 38 7.76 3.23 16.89
C GLY A 38 7.00 1.95 17.16
N ASN A 39 7.49 1.04 18.00
CA ASN A 39 6.82 -0.19 18.46
C ASN A 39 6.28 -1.10 17.33
N SER A 40 6.79 -0.99 16.10
CA SER A 40 6.41 -1.90 15.01
C SER A 40 7.23 -3.19 15.01
N TRP A 41 8.40 -3.21 15.67
CA TRP A 41 9.20 -4.39 15.94
C TRP A 41 9.74 -4.38 17.37
N ARG A 42 9.75 -5.53 18.03
CA ARG A 42 10.32 -5.73 19.37
C ARG A 42 10.81 -7.16 19.52
N GLN A 43 11.58 -7.43 20.57
CA GLN A 43 11.95 -8.79 20.94
C GLN A 43 10.69 -9.66 21.15
N GLY A 44 10.74 -10.91 20.71
CA GLY A 44 9.58 -11.82 20.71
C GLY A 44 8.68 -11.73 19.48
N CYS A 45 8.99 -10.87 18.50
CA CYS A 45 8.35 -10.93 17.17
C CYS A 45 8.69 -12.25 16.47
N PRO A 46 7.78 -12.81 15.65
CA PRO A 46 7.97 -14.11 15.01
C PRO A 46 9.04 -14.13 13.92
N VAL A 47 9.56 -12.96 13.53
CA VAL A 47 10.66 -12.83 12.56
C VAL A 47 11.77 -11.95 13.09
N SER A 48 12.99 -12.30 12.76
CA SER A 48 14.16 -11.49 13.05
C SER A 48 14.28 -10.30 12.09
N LEU A 49 15.04 -9.27 12.48
CA LEU A 49 15.35 -8.15 11.58
C LEU A 49 16.15 -8.60 10.35
N ASN A 50 16.93 -9.70 10.45
CA ASN A 50 17.67 -10.26 9.32
C ASN A 50 16.76 -10.86 8.25
N ASP A 51 15.55 -11.27 8.62
CA ASP A 51 14.53 -11.78 7.69
C ASP A 51 13.69 -10.69 7.05
N LEU A 52 13.89 -9.44 7.45
CA LEU A 52 13.17 -8.28 6.91
C LEU A 52 14.03 -7.50 5.90
N ARG A 53 13.32 -6.82 4.99
CA ARG A 53 13.91 -5.86 4.04
C ARG A 53 13.12 -4.56 4.11
N TYR A 54 13.88 -3.46 4.06
CA TYR A 54 13.32 -2.13 3.91
C TYR A 54 13.27 -1.77 2.43
N LEU A 55 12.11 -1.35 1.97
CA LEU A 55 11.85 -0.97 0.59
C LEU A 55 11.55 0.53 0.53
N ARG A 56 12.11 1.18 -0.49
CA ARG A 56 11.66 2.50 -0.94
C ARG A 56 11.15 2.34 -2.36
N MET A 57 9.94 2.86 -2.65
CA MET A 57 9.28 2.66 -3.93
C MET A 57 8.55 3.92 -4.35
N THR A 58 8.61 4.24 -5.63
CA THR A 58 7.77 5.31 -6.22
C THR A 58 6.31 4.84 -6.23
N TYR A 59 5.39 5.74 -5.92
CA TYR A 59 3.96 5.53 -6.10
C TYR A 59 3.29 6.82 -6.57
N ARG A 60 2.11 6.69 -7.21
CA ARG A 60 1.27 7.82 -7.62
C ARG A 60 0.34 8.17 -6.46
N ASP A 61 0.41 9.43 -5.98
CA ASP A 61 -0.51 9.87 -4.92
C ASP A 61 -1.89 10.26 -5.47
N PHE A 62 -2.84 10.56 -4.58
CA PHE A 62 -4.19 10.95 -4.96
C PHE A 62 -4.25 12.32 -5.69
N SER A 63 -3.20 13.09 -5.71
CA SER A 63 -3.06 14.30 -6.54
C SER A 63 -2.41 14.04 -7.90
N GLY A 64 -2.14 12.77 -8.24
CA GLY A 64 -1.47 12.38 -9.48
C GLY A 64 0.04 12.66 -9.47
N LYS A 65 0.63 12.95 -8.31
CA LYS A 65 2.07 13.23 -8.18
C LYS A 65 2.84 11.99 -7.76
N ASP A 66 4.05 11.87 -8.27
CA ASP A 66 4.97 10.83 -7.82
C ASP A 66 5.52 11.13 -6.43
N ARG A 67 5.50 10.12 -5.59
CA ARG A 67 6.00 10.14 -4.23
C ARG A 67 6.93 8.96 -3.99
N GLN A 68 7.79 9.11 -3.00
CA GLN A 68 8.58 8.00 -2.47
C GLN A 68 7.92 7.45 -1.20
N GLY A 69 7.53 6.19 -1.25
CA GLY A 69 6.98 5.46 -0.11
C GLY A 69 8.00 4.53 0.54
N GLU A 70 7.67 4.09 1.73
CA GLU A 70 8.47 3.20 2.55
C GLU A 70 7.67 1.97 2.98
N MET A 71 8.30 0.81 2.97
CA MET A 71 7.68 -0.43 3.42
C MET A 71 8.74 -1.37 4.02
N VAL A 72 8.35 -2.15 5.02
CA VAL A 72 9.16 -3.27 5.51
C VAL A 72 8.40 -4.56 5.23
N VAL A 73 9.06 -5.52 4.59
CA VAL A 73 8.49 -6.83 4.27
C VAL A 73 9.49 -7.96 4.53
N ASN A 74 9.02 -9.19 4.52
CA ASN A 74 9.91 -10.36 4.59
C ASN A 74 10.85 -10.41 3.38
N ARG A 75 12.11 -10.83 3.60
CA ARG A 75 13.12 -10.97 2.54
C ARG A 75 12.68 -11.87 1.39
N THR A 76 11.86 -12.88 1.69
CA THR A 76 11.39 -13.86 0.69
C THR A 76 10.41 -13.29 -0.31
N VAL A 77 9.75 -12.17 0.00
CA VAL A 77 8.77 -11.51 -0.88
C VAL A 77 9.21 -10.11 -1.35
N ALA A 78 10.37 -9.62 -0.91
CA ALA A 78 10.78 -8.23 -1.14
C ALA A 78 10.88 -7.87 -2.63
N THR A 79 11.52 -8.69 -3.46
CA THR A 79 11.63 -8.47 -4.91
C THR A 79 10.26 -8.53 -5.58
N GLU A 80 9.42 -9.46 -5.18
CA GLU A 80 8.06 -9.61 -5.71
C GLU A 80 7.21 -8.37 -5.38
N VAL A 81 7.29 -7.87 -4.14
CA VAL A 81 6.57 -6.65 -3.73
C VAL A 81 6.99 -5.45 -4.58
N THR A 82 8.27 -5.27 -4.88
CA THR A 82 8.70 -4.17 -5.75
C THR A 82 8.15 -4.30 -7.18
N ARG A 83 7.96 -5.52 -7.69
CA ARG A 83 7.34 -5.77 -9.00
C ARG A 83 5.84 -5.48 -8.97
N ILE A 84 5.14 -5.90 -7.91
CA ILE A 84 3.71 -5.60 -7.70
C ILE A 84 3.50 -4.07 -7.71
N PHE A 85 4.29 -3.31 -6.93
CA PHE A 85 4.14 -1.87 -6.85
C PHE A 85 4.56 -1.16 -8.16
N ARG A 86 5.47 -1.73 -8.95
CA ARG A 86 5.74 -1.26 -10.31
C ARG A 86 4.49 -1.40 -11.18
N GLU A 87 3.86 -2.57 -11.21
CA GLU A 87 2.66 -2.80 -12.02
C GLU A 87 1.48 -1.93 -11.55
N LEU A 88 1.35 -1.67 -10.24
CA LEU A 88 0.36 -0.72 -9.72
C LEU A 88 0.64 0.72 -10.20
N TYR A 89 1.91 1.13 -10.19
CA TYR A 89 2.34 2.43 -10.69
C TYR A 89 2.06 2.59 -12.19
N GLU A 90 2.43 1.59 -13.00
CA GLU A 90 2.18 1.53 -14.45
C GLU A 90 0.67 1.45 -14.77
N ALA A 91 -0.13 0.94 -13.84
CA ALA A 91 -1.59 0.93 -13.93
C ALA A 91 -2.25 2.25 -13.49
N ASP A 92 -1.44 3.25 -13.12
CA ASP A 92 -1.90 4.53 -12.55
C ASP A 92 -2.83 4.32 -11.32
N TYR A 93 -2.57 3.25 -10.53
CA TYR A 93 -3.33 2.99 -9.31
C TYR A 93 -2.92 3.98 -8.22
N PRO A 94 -3.85 4.81 -7.71
CA PRO A 94 -3.51 5.83 -6.73
C PRO A 94 -3.31 5.23 -5.34
N ILE A 95 -2.29 5.70 -4.63
CA ILE A 95 -2.01 5.35 -3.24
C ILE A 95 -1.99 6.62 -2.41
N ARG A 96 -2.80 6.69 -1.35
CA ARG A 96 -2.90 7.89 -0.51
C ARG A 96 -1.58 8.18 0.20
N LYS A 97 -1.01 7.16 0.83
CA LYS A 97 0.20 7.26 1.64
C LYS A 97 0.86 5.90 1.75
N MET A 98 2.19 5.89 1.87
CA MET A 98 2.96 4.66 2.08
C MET A 98 4.09 4.95 3.07
N LYS A 99 3.88 4.64 4.36
CA LYS A 99 4.81 4.86 5.45
C LYS A 99 4.92 3.63 6.35
N LEU A 100 6.00 3.55 7.13
CA LEU A 100 6.15 2.49 8.12
C LEU A 100 5.11 2.65 9.24
N VAL A 101 4.59 1.52 9.74
CA VAL A 101 3.65 1.54 10.88
C VAL A 101 4.31 2.08 12.15
N SER A 102 5.65 2.05 12.23
CA SER A 102 6.42 2.71 13.29
C SER A 102 6.15 4.22 13.41
N ASP A 103 5.80 4.90 12.32
CA ASP A 103 5.45 6.33 12.34
C ASP A 103 4.11 6.60 13.03
N TYR A 104 3.35 5.54 13.26
CA TYR A 104 2.06 5.51 13.97
C TYR A 104 2.17 4.76 15.31
N LYS A 105 3.37 4.71 15.91
CA LYS A 105 3.64 4.03 17.19
C LYS A 105 3.25 2.54 17.20
N GLY A 106 3.31 1.87 16.06
CA GLY A 106 2.87 0.48 15.91
C GLY A 106 1.35 0.29 15.98
N SER A 107 0.60 1.39 16.05
CA SER A 107 -0.87 1.37 16.11
C SER A 107 -1.46 1.13 14.72
N ASP A 108 -2.09 -0.01 14.58
CA ASP A 108 -2.88 -0.36 13.39
C ASP A 108 -4.02 0.65 13.17
N TRP A 109 -4.70 1.02 14.26
CA TRP A 109 -5.78 1.99 14.24
C TRP A 109 -5.34 3.34 13.64
N GLN A 110 -4.25 3.93 14.15
CA GLN A 110 -3.75 5.21 13.68
C GLN A 110 -3.23 5.13 12.23
N SER A 111 -2.61 4.00 11.85
CA SER A 111 -2.17 3.75 10.48
C SER A 111 -3.35 3.73 9.51
N ILE A 112 -4.44 3.06 9.86
CA ILE A 112 -5.68 3.02 9.06
C ILE A 112 -6.32 4.41 8.98
N GLU A 113 -6.47 5.13 10.10
CA GLU A 113 -7.04 6.49 10.11
C GLU A 113 -6.24 7.48 9.25
N ALA A 114 -4.94 7.27 9.14
CA ALA A 114 -4.08 8.06 8.24
C ALA A 114 -4.17 7.62 6.77
N ASP A 115 -5.01 6.65 6.44
CA ASP A 115 -5.14 6.04 5.12
C ASP A 115 -3.79 5.56 4.58
N ASN A 116 -3.06 4.81 5.42
CA ASN A 116 -1.71 4.38 5.13
C ASN A 116 -1.69 2.99 4.48
N THR A 117 -1.08 2.87 3.32
CA THR A 117 -0.66 1.60 2.76
C THR A 117 0.53 1.07 3.54
N SER A 118 0.40 -0.11 4.15
CA SER A 118 1.36 -0.64 5.10
C SER A 118 1.62 -2.13 4.94
N ALA A 119 2.69 -2.65 5.58
CA ALA A 119 2.99 -4.07 5.57
C ALA A 119 3.39 -4.59 6.96
N PHE A 120 4.67 -4.54 7.33
CA PHE A 120 5.16 -5.13 8.57
C PHE A 120 4.64 -4.40 9.80
N ASN A 121 4.03 -5.15 10.71
CA ASN A 121 3.70 -4.70 12.06
C ASN A 121 3.66 -5.92 13.00
N CYS A 122 4.50 -5.92 14.03
CA CYS A 122 4.59 -7.02 14.99
C CYS A 122 3.44 -6.99 15.99
N ARG A 123 2.30 -7.53 15.61
CA ARG A 123 1.08 -7.59 16.42
C ARG A 123 0.34 -8.92 16.28
N LYS A 124 -0.49 -9.23 17.24
CA LYS A 124 -1.46 -10.33 17.09
C LYS A 124 -2.54 -9.97 16.05
N ALA A 125 -3.11 -10.97 15.43
CA ALA A 125 -4.28 -10.77 14.58
C ALA A 125 -5.48 -10.31 15.44
N THR A 126 -6.32 -9.48 14.89
CA THR A 126 -7.49 -8.91 15.58
C THR A 126 -8.38 -10.04 16.14
N GLY A 127 -8.65 -9.98 17.44
CA GLY A 127 -9.47 -10.99 18.12
C GLY A 127 -8.81 -12.37 18.28
N SER A 128 -7.48 -12.49 18.10
CA SER A 128 -6.77 -13.77 18.14
C SER A 128 -5.51 -13.73 19.01
N LYS A 129 -5.12 -14.88 19.54
CA LYS A 129 -3.81 -15.09 20.20
C LYS A 129 -2.69 -15.34 19.19
N ASN A 130 -3.01 -15.61 17.92
CA ASN A 130 -2.05 -15.89 16.87
C ASN A 130 -1.42 -14.61 16.33
N TRP A 131 -0.18 -14.72 15.80
CA TRP A 131 0.45 -13.62 15.11
C TRP A 131 -0.27 -13.29 13.79
N SER A 132 -0.44 -12.00 13.52
CA SER A 132 -0.91 -11.52 12.22
C SER A 132 0.09 -11.88 11.11
N ARG A 133 -0.37 -12.03 9.87
CA ARG A 133 0.51 -12.15 8.70
C ARG A 133 1.43 -10.93 8.52
N HIS A 134 0.99 -9.76 8.99
CA HIS A 134 1.84 -8.55 9.06
C HIS A 134 3.08 -8.77 9.94
N SER A 135 2.98 -9.53 11.03
CA SER A 135 4.11 -9.84 11.92
C SER A 135 5.18 -10.71 11.26
N TYR A 136 4.84 -11.39 10.16
CA TYR A 136 5.79 -12.14 9.35
C TYR A 136 6.33 -11.34 8.16
N GLY A 137 5.86 -10.09 7.95
CA GLY A 137 6.17 -9.28 6.78
C GLY A 137 5.63 -9.86 5.47
N LYS A 138 4.55 -10.64 5.55
CA LYS A 138 3.90 -11.33 4.42
C LYS A 138 2.44 -10.90 4.25
N ALA A 139 2.12 -9.67 4.64
CA ALA A 139 0.84 -9.03 4.37
C ALA A 139 1.05 -7.56 4.02
N ILE A 140 0.16 -7.04 3.20
CA ILE A 140 0.11 -5.64 2.76
C ILE A 140 -1.34 -5.19 2.85
N ASP A 141 -1.56 -4.04 3.49
CA ASP A 141 -2.83 -3.33 3.49
C ASP A 141 -2.72 -2.13 2.56
N LEU A 142 -3.65 -2.01 1.61
CA LEU A 142 -3.61 -1.03 0.52
C LEU A 142 -4.78 -0.06 0.64
N ASN A 143 -4.51 1.26 0.80
CA ASN A 143 -5.49 2.33 0.94
C ASN A 143 -6.61 1.95 1.92
N SER A 144 -6.27 1.96 3.20
CA SER A 144 -7.06 1.31 4.25
C SER A 144 -8.44 1.95 4.46
N ILE A 145 -8.59 3.23 4.19
CA ILE A 145 -9.88 3.92 4.30
C ILE A 145 -10.82 3.52 3.17
N GLU A 146 -10.35 3.49 1.91
CA GLU A 146 -11.15 3.08 0.76
C GLU A 146 -11.45 1.57 0.77
N ASN A 147 -10.68 0.79 1.55
CA ASN A 147 -10.75 -0.67 1.54
C ASN A 147 -10.93 -1.25 2.96
N PRO A 148 -12.08 -0.98 3.61
CA PRO A 148 -12.27 -1.31 5.02
C PRO A 148 -12.28 -2.81 5.33
N TYR A 149 -11.91 -3.13 6.57
CA TYR A 149 -12.32 -4.36 7.24
C TYR A 149 -13.80 -4.28 7.60
N ILE A 150 -14.56 -5.32 7.25
CA ILE A 150 -15.97 -5.48 7.61
C ILE A 150 -16.11 -6.76 8.45
N SER A 151 -16.54 -6.63 9.70
CA SER A 151 -16.72 -7.74 10.62
C SER A 151 -17.86 -8.67 10.20
N HIS A 152 -18.01 -9.83 10.84
CA HIS A 152 -19.15 -10.73 10.65
C HIS A 152 -20.51 -10.04 10.87
N SER A 153 -20.61 -9.09 11.80
CA SER A 153 -21.83 -8.31 12.03
C SER A 153 -22.02 -7.17 11.04
N GLY A 154 -21.17 -7.05 10.02
CA GLY A 154 -21.21 -5.96 9.05
C GLY A 154 -20.67 -4.62 9.58
N ARG A 155 -20.03 -4.60 10.77
CA ARG A 155 -19.49 -3.37 11.35
C ARG A 155 -18.20 -2.95 10.62
N ILE A 156 -18.10 -1.66 10.32
CA ILE A 156 -16.88 -0.95 9.92
C ILE A 156 -16.49 -0.04 11.09
N ALA A 157 -15.26 -0.13 11.58
CA ALA A 157 -14.85 0.57 12.80
C ALA A 157 -14.46 2.04 12.51
N HIS A 158 -13.84 2.31 11.35
CA HIS A 158 -13.37 3.64 10.97
C HIS A 158 -14.48 4.42 10.26
N LYS A 159 -14.85 5.58 10.81
CA LYS A 159 -15.97 6.40 10.33
C LYS A 159 -15.80 6.80 8.86
N GLU A 160 -14.60 7.20 8.48
CA GLU A 160 -14.28 7.65 7.11
C GLU A 160 -14.45 6.52 6.07
N SER A 161 -14.39 5.26 6.51
CA SER A 161 -14.58 4.10 5.64
C SER A 161 -16.04 3.72 5.41
N LEU A 162 -17.00 4.29 6.17
CA LEU A 162 -18.41 3.93 6.05
C LEU A 162 -18.99 4.17 4.66
N GLN A 163 -18.53 5.23 3.97
CA GLN A 163 -18.93 5.55 2.61
C GLN A 163 -18.54 4.47 1.59
N TYR A 164 -17.52 3.65 1.90
CA TYR A 164 -17.02 2.57 1.04
C TYR A 164 -17.63 1.20 1.36
N ARG A 165 -18.66 1.14 2.21
CA ARG A 165 -19.42 -0.09 2.50
C ARG A 165 -19.97 -0.74 1.23
N LYS A 166 -20.56 0.07 0.33
CA LYS A 166 -20.92 -0.36 -1.01
C LYS A 166 -19.66 -0.42 -1.86
N ARG A 167 -19.26 -1.61 -2.25
CA ARG A 167 -18.06 -1.87 -3.06
C ARG A 167 -18.38 -1.64 -4.53
N VAL A 168 -18.34 -0.40 -4.95
CA VAL A 168 -18.61 0.04 -6.34
C VAL A 168 -17.74 1.24 -6.68
N HIS A 169 -17.32 1.34 -7.93
CA HIS A 169 -16.78 2.59 -8.46
C HIS A 169 -17.94 3.52 -8.84
N LYS A 170 -17.97 4.71 -8.23
CA LYS A 170 -19.05 5.69 -8.45
C LYS A 170 -18.62 6.87 -9.31
N LYS A 171 -17.35 7.25 -9.18
CA LYS A 171 -16.75 8.43 -9.78
C LYS A 171 -15.34 8.09 -10.26
N SER A 172 -14.76 8.94 -11.10
CA SER A 172 -13.37 8.78 -11.54
C SER A 172 -12.36 9.52 -10.62
N THR A 173 -12.74 9.79 -9.37
CA THR A 173 -11.82 10.41 -8.41
C THR A 173 -10.72 9.42 -8.00
N PRO A 174 -9.55 9.89 -7.59
CA PRO A 174 -8.49 9.01 -7.09
C PRO A 174 -8.94 8.09 -5.95
N ALA A 175 -9.73 8.60 -5.00
CA ALA A 175 -10.28 7.80 -3.90
C ALA A 175 -11.22 6.69 -4.41
N ASP A 176 -12.06 6.98 -5.40
CA ASP A 176 -12.95 5.98 -6.00
C ASP A 176 -12.16 4.92 -6.80
N ARG A 177 -11.12 5.33 -7.53
CA ARG A 177 -10.20 4.40 -8.23
C ARG A 177 -9.35 3.56 -7.27
N ALA A 178 -9.16 4.01 -6.02
CA ALA A 178 -8.45 3.27 -4.97
C ALA A 178 -9.29 2.14 -4.34
N VAL A 179 -10.62 2.15 -4.54
CA VAL A 179 -11.52 1.07 -4.10
C VAL A 179 -11.18 -0.22 -4.84
N LEU A 180 -10.94 -1.30 -4.09
CA LEU A 180 -10.59 -2.60 -4.64
C LEU A 180 -11.85 -3.45 -4.86
N LEU A 181 -12.06 -3.89 -6.09
CA LEU A 181 -13.11 -4.85 -6.47
C LEU A 181 -12.46 -6.13 -7.01
N ARG A 182 -13.17 -7.26 -6.93
CA ARG A 182 -12.67 -8.61 -7.29
C ARG A 182 -11.98 -8.67 -8.66
N ASN A 183 -12.50 -7.94 -9.63
CA ASN A 183 -12.01 -7.98 -11.01
C ASN A 183 -11.08 -6.83 -11.37
N ASP A 184 -10.75 -5.95 -10.42
CA ASP A 184 -9.90 -4.81 -10.67
C ASP A 184 -8.46 -5.20 -10.97
N ARG A 185 -7.81 -4.37 -11.77
CA ARG A 185 -6.41 -4.57 -12.16
C ARG A 185 -5.49 -4.70 -10.95
N ALA A 186 -5.67 -3.88 -9.91
CA ALA A 186 -4.87 -3.94 -8.70
C ALA A 186 -4.99 -5.30 -7.99
N VAL A 187 -6.21 -5.84 -7.82
CA VAL A 187 -6.42 -7.17 -7.23
C VAL A 187 -5.81 -8.27 -8.10
N LYS A 188 -5.97 -8.19 -9.42
CA LYS A 188 -5.37 -9.14 -10.37
C LYS A 188 -3.84 -9.13 -10.33
N ILE A 189 -3.22 -7.95 -10.16
CA ILE A 189 -1.77 -7.83 -10.01
C ILE A 189 -1.30 -8.64 -8.78
N PHE A 190 -1.85 -8.41 -7.61
CA PHE A 190 -1.47 -9.19 -6.41
C PHE A 190 -1.70 -10.69 -6.61
N LYS A 191 -2.84 -11.11 -7.15
CA LYS A 191 -3.17 -12.52 -7.40
C LYS A 191 -2.22 -13.19 -8.40
N LYS A 192 -1.76 -12.47 -9.43
CA LYS A 192 -0.74 -12.93 -10.39
C LYS A 192 0.53 -13.40 -9.69
N TYR A 193 0.90 -12.75 -8.58
CA TYR A 193 2.05 -13.11 -7.75
C TYR A 193 1.69 -14.10 -6.62
N GLY A 194 0.49 -14.68 -6.63
CA GLY A 194 0.06 -15.69 -5.66
C GLY A 194 -0.37 -15.14 -4.31
N TRP A 195 -0.63 -13.83 -4.20
CA TRP A 195 -1.19 -13.22 -2.98
C TRP A 195 -2.69 -13.47 -2.89
N LYS A 196 -3.15 -13.80 -1.70
CA LYS A 196 -4.58 -13.96 -1.39
C LYS A 196 -5.15 -12.63 -0.96
N TRP A 197 -6.36 -12.31 -1.42
CA TRP A 197 -7.05 -11.07 -1.08
C TRP A 197 -8.13 -11.29 -0.03
N GLY A 198 -8.16 -10.44 1.01
CA GLY A 198 -9.15 -10.53 2.08
C GLY A 198 -10.58 -10.20 1.66
N GLY A 199 -10.77 -9.56 0.51
CA GLY A 199 -12.09 -9.38 -0.10
C GLY A 199 -12.72 -10.69 -0.60
N ASP A 200 -11.92 -11.76 -0.78
CA ASP A 200 -12.41 -13.08 -1.17
C ASP A 200 -12.82 -13.95 0.03
N TRP A 201 -12.50 -13.56 1.27
CA TRP A 201 -12.81 -14.37 2.45
C TRP A 201 -14.32 -14.56 2.62
N SER A 202 -14.73 -15.70 3.17
CA SER A 202 -16.09 -15.95 3.62
C SER A 202 -16.32 -15.32 5.00
N GLY A 203 -17.50 -14.78 5.26
CA GLY A 203 -17.87 -14.16 6.53
C GLY A 203 -17.32 -12.73 6.67
N VAL A 204 -16.19 -12.55 7.33
CA VAL A 204 -15.51 -11.24 7.39
C VAL A 204 -14.94 -10.86 6.04
N LYS A 205 -14.86 -9.56 5.78
CA LYS A 205 -14.17 -9.01 4.61
C LYS A 205 -13.07 -8.06 5.06
N ASP A 206 -11.89 -8.22 4.47
CA ASP A 206 -10.77 -7.30 4.70
C ASP A 206 -10.27 -6.82 3.36
N TYR A 207 -10.92 -5.77 2.85
CA TYR A 207 -10.72 -5.34 1.48
C TYR A 207 -9.33 -4.74 1.23
N GLN A 208 -8.67 -4.17 2.25
CA GLN A 208 -7.31 -3.66 2.15
C GLN A 208 -6.27 -4.78 2.06
N HIS A 209 -6.57 -5.97 2.65
CA HIS A 209 -5.60 -6.99 3.01
C HIS A 209 -5.22 -7.92 1.87
N PHE A 210 -3.92 -7.99 1.58
CA PHE A 210 -3.31 -9.02 0.75
C PHE A 210 -2.29 -9.79 1.57
N SER A 211 -2.25 -11.14 1.46
CA SER A 211 -1.27 -11.96 2.20
C SER A 211 -0.80 -13.18 1.42
N LYS A 212 0.43 -13.66 1.80
CA LYS A 212 1.09 -14.81 1.20
C LYS A 212 1.65 -15.77 2.24
#